data_f86063e72a796c3f8c6baabd3946d393
#
_entry.id   f86063e72a796c3f8c6baabd3946d393
#
_cell.length_a   1.000
_cell.length_b   1.000
_cell.length_c   1.000
_cell.angle_alpha   90.00
_cell.angle_beta   90.00
_cell.angle_gamma   90.00
#
_symmetry.space_group_name_H-M   'P 1'
#
loop_
_entity.id
_entity.type
_entity.pdbx_description
1 polymer ?
#
loop_
_entity_poly.entity_id
_entity_poly.type
_entity_poly.pdbx_seq_one_letter_code
_entity_poly.pdbx_strand_id
1 'polypeptide(L)'
;MERLNWHIAQELSRYAQVRVLGPKGSASLAPEEVAIDEATSEKMGPFLLQAFLRCLRIARRWRPDIIMAGSGLTAPIAVIVARFIGARAVVYAHGLDLTVDHAVYRRVWLPLVARADTVIVNSSATRELALRAGVRSDRLRIVHPGVELPANSEPGDLQDLAEFRRKHDLGPGKLLISVGRLTPRKGILEFVRDVLPGIVARVPHCTLVIVGDAPVHALAAASQSVESIQAVARQASVAANIRFLGKITDDELSMVYGIANLHVFPVQLRPNDPEGFGMVAIEAAARGVATVAYRVGGVPDAVAENQSGRLINPGDSSGFASAAIALLERPLDADAIAAFAQRFSWDRVGKQLAEALGADAQE
;
A
#
# COMPACT_ATOMS: atom_id res chain seq x y z
N MET A 1 0.83 -6.79 -0.50
CA MET A 1 2.17 -7.25 -0.06
C MET A 1 2.87 -8.06 -1.14
N GLU A 2 2.23 -9.01 -1.78
CA GLU A 2 2.87 -9.82 -2.84
C GLU A 2 3.46 -8.95 -3.96
N ARG A 3 2.65 -8.06 -4.53
CA ARG A 3 3.08 -7.12 -5.57
C ARG A 3 4.29 -6.26 -5.14
N LEU A 4 4.28 -5.75 -3.92
CA LEU A 4 5.38 -4.98 -3.36
C LEU A 4 6.67 -5.82 -3.24
N ASN A 5 6.58 -7.06 -2.77
CA ASN A 5 7.73 -7.94 -2.64
C ASN A 5 8.34 -8.30 -4.01
N TRP A 6 7.52 -8.41 -5.05
CA TRP A 6 8.01 -8.63 -6.41
C TRP A 6 8.79 -7.44 -6.95
N HIS A 7 8.26 -6.23 -6.80
CA HIS A 7 9.01 -5.02 -7.17
C HIS A 7 10.31 -4.87 -6.37
N ILE A 8 10.29 -5.17 -5.08
CA ILE A 8 11.51 -5.18 -4.25
C ILE A 8 12.53 -6.17 -4.80
N ALA A 9 12.11 -7.39 -5.15
CA ALA A 9 13.00 -8.41 -5.70
C ALA A 9 13.57 -7.99 -7.06
N GLN A 10 12.74 -7.42 -7.92
CA GLN A 10 13.11 -6.90 -9.23
C GLN A 10 14.12 -5.75 -9.12
N GLU A 11 13.85 -4.76 -8.26
CA GLU A 11 14.76 -3.65 -8.07
C GLU A 11 16.10 -4.09 -7.47
N LEU A 12 16.07 -5.00 -6.49
CA LEU A 12 17.29 -5.53 -5.90
C LEU A 12 18.11 -6.39 -6.87
N SER A 13 17.49 -7.01 -7.88
CA SER A 13 18.21 -7.80 -8.89
C SER A 13 19.19 -6.98 -9.74
N ARG A 14 19.01 -5.63 -9.77
CA ARG A 14 19.93 -4.69 -10.42
C ARG A 14 21.24 -4.49 -9.63
N TYR A 15 21.25 -4.83 -8.33
CA TYR A 15 22.38 -4.59 -7.42
C TYR A 15 22.99 -5.88 -6.88
N ALA A 16 22.28 -7.01 -6.93
CA ALA A 16 22.71 -8.27 -6.38
C ALA A 16 22.03 -9.45 -7.08
N GLN A 17 22.60 -10.64 -6.92
CA GLN A 17 21.92 -11.88 -7.31
C GLN A 17 20.76 -12.14 -6.34
N VAL A 18 19.53 -12.13 -6.82
CA VAL A 18 18.32 -12.31 -6.01
C VAL A 18 17.69 -13.67 -6.28
N ARG A 19 17.31 -14.35 -5.20
CA ARG A 19 16.53 -15.59 -5.24
C ARG A 19 15.35 -15.48 -4.30
N VAL A 20 14.15 -15.75 -4.78
CA VAL A 20 12.93 -15.65 -4.00
C VAL A 20 12.40 -17.03 -3.64
N LEU A 21 11.97 -17.20 -2.38
CA LEU A 21 11.20 -18.35 -1.93
C LEU A 21 9.79 -17.87 -1.58
N GLY A 22 8.83 -18.23 -2.40
CA GLY A 22 7.42 -17.81 -2.29
C GLY A 22 6.45 -18.98 -2.06
N PRO A 23 5.15 -18.70 -1.84
CA PRO A 23 4.10 -19.70 -1.84
C PRO A 23 3.87 -20.26 -3.25
N LYS A 24 3.11 -21.36 -3.34
CA LYS A 24 2.71 -21.98 -4.62
C LYS A 24 2.01 -20.95 -5.51
N GLY A 25 2.37 -20.92 -6.80
CA GLY A 25 1.87 -19.97 -7.80
C GLY A 25 2.66 -18.66 -7.89
N SER A 26 3.67 -18.47 -7.05
CA SER A 26 4.52 -17.29 -7.11
C SER A 26 5.35 -17.22 -8.40
N ALA A 27 5.70 -18.36 -8.98
CA ALA A 27 6.51 -18.43 -10.21
C ALA A 27 5.83 -17.78 -11.42
N SER A 28 4.49 -17.78 -11.47
CA SER A 28 3.73 -17.13 -12.55
C SER A 28 3.75 -15.60 -12.51
N LEU A 29 4.20 -15.03 -11.41
CA LEU A 29 4.28 -13.59 -11.17
C LEU A 29 5.73 -13.10 -11.11
N ALA A 30 6.69 -14.00 -11.22
CA ALA A 30 8.11 -13.69 -11.07
C ALA A 30 8.64 -12.92 -12.28
N PRO A 31 9.44 -11.85 -12.08
CA PRO A 31 10.26 -11.27 -13.14
C PRO A 31 11.26 -12.30 -13.68
N GLU A 32 11.57 -12.23 -14.98
CA GLU A 32 12.46 -13.19 -15.65
C GLU A 32 13.87 -13.25 -15.03
N GLU A 33 14.34 -12.14 -14.49
CA GLU A 33 15.68 -12.00 -13.91
C GLU A 33 15.79 -12.57 -12.49
N VAL A 34 14.68 -12.97 -11.85
CA VAL A 34 14.65 -13.42 -10.47
C VAL A 34 14.45 -14.92 -10.36
N ALA A 35 15.44 -15.63 -9.84
CA ALA A 35 15.31 -17.06 -9.57
C ALA A 35 14.28 -17.32 -8.46
N ILE A 36 13.34 -18.24 -8.71
CA ILE A 36 12.25 -18.54 -7.77
C ILE A 36 12.22 -20.01 -7.36
N ASP A 37 11.93 -20.21 -6.08
CA ASP A 37 11.55 -21.48 -5.48
C ASP A 37 10.17 -21.35 -4.83
N GLU A 38 9.37 -22.39 -4.87
CA GLU A 38 8.02 -22.37 -4.30
C GLU A 38 7.84 -23.35 -3.14
N ALA A 39 7.18 -22.92 -2.09
CA ALA A 39 6.61 -23.81 -1.07
C ALA A 39 5.21 -24.23 -1.52
N THR A 40 4.96 -25.52 -1.58
CA THR A 40 3.75 -26.10 -2.20
C THR A 40 2.54 -26.19 -1.25
N SER A 41 2.74 -26.00 0.06
CA SER A 41 1.66 -26.09 1.03
C SER A 41 0.81 -24.82 1.09
N GLU A 42 -0.51 -24.98 1.07
CA GLU A 42 -1.47 -23.87 1.18
C GLU A 42 -1.84 -23.56 2.64
N LYS A 43 -1.64 -24.50 3.55
CA LYS A 43 -1.91 -24.30 4.99
C LYS A 43 -0.71 -23.62 5.66
N MET A 44 -0.97 -22.61 6.47
CA MET A 44 0.06 -21.73 7.07
C MET A 44 1.15 -22.49 7.84
N GLY A 45 0.81 -23.39 8.75
CA GLY A 45 1.81 -24.13 9.54
C GLY A 45 2.73 -24.99 8.68
N PRO A 46 2.19 -25.92 7.84
CA PRO A 46 2.98 -26.68 6.89
C PRO A 46 3.77 -25.81 5.90
N PHE A 47 3.20 -24.65 5.46
CA PHE A 47 3.92 -23.69 4.61
C PHE A 47 5.17 -23.15 5.32
N LEU A 48 5.07 -22.67 6.55
CA LEU A 48 6.20 -22.14 7.30
C LEU A 48 7.29 -23.18 7.52
N LEU A 49 6.91 -24.42 7.85
CA LEU A 49 7.88 -25.52 8.01
C LEU A 49 8.58 -25.84 6.69
N GLN A 50 7.82 -25.95 5.59
CA GLN A 50 8.36 -26.24 4.27
C GLN A 50 9.27 -25.10 3.78
N ALA A 51 8.85 -23.85 3.98
CA ALA A 51 9.64 -22.67 3.65
C ALA A 51 10.95 -22.63 4.46
N PHE A 52 10.89 -22.97 5.76
CA PHE A 52 12.10 -23.07 6.58
C PHE A 52 13.08 -24.12 6.06
N LEU A 53 12.63 -25.35 5.79
CA LEU A 53 13.48 -26.43 5.29
C LEU A 53 14.07 -26.13 3.90
N ARG A 54 13.29 -25.53 3.01
CA ARG A 54 13.74 -25.11 1.68
C ARG A 54 14.73 -23.96 1.77
N CYS A 55 14.42 -22.92 2.54
CA CYS A 55 15.32 -21.80 2.79
C CYS A 55 16.68 -22.29 3.33
N LEU A 56 16.68 -23.18 4.32
CA LEU A 56 17.89 -23.75 4.88
C LEU A 56 18.70 -24.56 3.86
N ARG A 57 18.02 -25.36 2.99
CA ARG A 57 18.68 -26.13 1.93
C ARG A 57 19.30 -25.21 0.88
N ILE A 58 18.58 -24.20 0.45
CA ILE A 58 19.04 -23.21 -0.52
C ILE A 58 20.24 -22.45 0.06
N ALA A 59 20.09 -21.91 1.27
CA ALA A 59 21.09 -21.10 1.92
C ALA A 59 22.41 -21.85 2.16
N ARG A 60 22.37 -23.16 2.49
CA ARG A 60 23.58 -23.99 2.61
C ARG A 60 24.34 -24.18 1.31
N ARG A 61 23.63 -24.22 0.17
CA ARG A 61 24.22 -24.44 -1.15
C ARG A 61 24.70 -23.16 -1.79
N TRP A 62 23.85 -22.13 -1.73
CA TRP A 62 24.07 -20.85 -2.42
C TRP A 62 24.86 -19.86 -1.57
N ARG A 63 24.82 -19.99 -0.22
CA ARG A 63 25.51 -19.14 0.76
C ARG A 63 25.29 -17.65 0.53
N PRO A 64 24.05 -17.17 0.59
CA PRO A 64 23.77 -15.76 0.42
C PRO A 64 24.36 -14.92 1.56
N ASP A 65 24.77 -13.68 1.27
CA ASP A 65 25.22 -12.71 2.28
C ASP A 65 24.05 -12.18 3.12
N ILE A 66 22.85 -12.16 2.54
CA ILE A 66 21.64 -11.62 3.15
C ILE A 66 20.48 -12.60 2.98
N ILE A 67 19.71 -12.81 4.04
CA ILE A 67 18.40 -13.46 3.99
C ILE A 67 17.35 -12.45 4.42
N MET A 68 16.47 -12.07 3.49
CA MET A 68 15.43 -11.07 3.71
C MET A 68 14.05 -11.72 3.84
N ALA A 69 13.33 -11.39 4.91
CA ALA A 69 11.92 -11.69 5.06
C ALA A 69 11.09 -10.54 4.50
N GLY A 70 10.21 -10.83 3.52
CA GLY A 70 9.29 -9.85 2.93
C GLY A 70 8.09 -9.50 3.82
N SER A 71 7.99 -10.08 5.02
CA SER A 71 6.99 -9.75 6.04
C SER A 71 7.41 -10.25 7.42
N GLY A 72 6.79 -9.73 8.47
CA GLY A 72 7.01 -10.21 9.84
C GLY A 72 6.66 -11.69 10.03
N LEU A 73 5.74 -12.24 9.24
CA LEU A 73 5.36 -13.66 9.32
C LEU A 73 6.54 -14.60 9.00
N THR A 74 7.37 -14.25 8.02
CA THR A 74 8.52 -15.04 7.60
C THR A 74 9.82 -14.64 8.30
N ALA A 75 9.80 -13.63 9.17
CA ALA A 75 10.96 -13.16 9.90
C ALA A 75 11.68 -14.25 10.71
N PRO A 76 11.00 -15.18 11.42
CA PRO A 76 11.67 -16.27 12.12
C PRO A 76 12.53 -17.14 11.19
N ILE A 77 12.05 -17.40 9.99
CA ILE A 77 12.78 -18.20 8.98
C ILE A 77 14.08 -17.48 8.60
N ALA A 78 13.96 -16.19 8.21
CA ALA A 78 15.12 -15.42 7.81
C ALA A 78 16.16 -15.30 8.92
N VAL A 79 15.74 -14.94 10.14
CA VAL A 79 16.64 -14.73 11.29
C VAL A 79 17.35 -16.02 11.71
N ILE A 80 16.62 -17.14 11.81
CA ILE A 80 17.19 -18.42 12.22
C ILE A 80 18.16 -18.96 11.17
N VAL A 81 17.75 -18.97 9.89
CA VAL A 81 18.60 -19.51 8.81
C VAL A 81 19.80 -18.63 8.57
N ALA A 82 19.64 -17.30 8.56
CA ALA A 82 20.78 -16.38 8.43
C ALA A 82 21.84 -16.61 9.53
N ARG A 83 21.38 -16.73 10.78
CA ARG A 83 22.25 -16.99 11.92
C ARG A 83 22.98 -18.33 11.81
N PHE A 84 22.31 -19.35 11.26
CA PHE A 84 22.88 -20.69 11.07
C PHE A 84 24.01 -20.73 10.02
N ILE A 85 23.92 -19.90 8.96
CA ILE A 85 24.92 -19.88 7.87
C ILE A 85 25.90 -18.71 7.96
N GLY A 86 25.76 -17.83 8.95
CA GLY A 86 26.59 -16.63 9.11
C GLY A 86 26.22 -15.46 8.19
N ALA A 87 25.01 -15.46 7.61
CA ALA A 87 24.47 -14.36 6.81
C ALA A 87 23.81 -13.27 7.66
N ARG A 88 23.56 -12.10 7.08
CA ARG A 88 22.77 -11.05 7.70
C ARG A 88 21.27 -11.32 7.52
N ALA A 89 20.51 -11.12 8.60
CA ALA A 89 19.05 -11.21 8.58
C ALA A 89 18.42 -9.83 8.38
N VAL A 90 17.55 -9.71 7.38
CA VAL A 90 16.79 -8.49 7.12
C VAL A 90 15.29 -8.79 7.18
N VAL A 91 14.49 -7.87 7.71
CA VAL A 91 13.03 -7.98 7.74
C VAL A 91 12.42 -6.71 7.18
N TYR A 92 11.53 -6.83 6.19
CA TYR A 92 10.69 -5.73 5.72
C TYR A 92 9.33 -5.81 6.43
N ALA A 93 9.02 -4.86 7.31
CA ALA A 93 7.80 -4.83 8.10
C ALA A 93 6.79 -3.79 7.57
N HIS A 94 5.51 -4.18 7.50
CA HIS A 94 4.46 -3.41 6.83
C HIS A 94 3.45 -2.74 7.80
N GLY A 95 3.70 -2.77 9.09
CA GLY A 95 2.82 -2.20 10.12
C GLY A 95 1.92 -3.25 10.78
N LEU A 96 1.06 -3.95 10.07
CA LEU A 96 0.25 -5.06 10.61
C LEU A 96 1.13 -6.14 11.26
N ASP A 97 2.27 -6.42 10.69
CA ASP A 97 3.27 -7.38 11.20
C ASP A 97 3.73 -7.07 12.63
N LEU A 98 3.59 -5.83 13.07
CA LEU A 98 4.06 -5.37 14.38
C LEU A 98 2.92 -5.21 15.39
N THR A 99 1.66 -5.32 14.95
CA THR A 99 0.46 -5.10 15.76
C THR A 99 -0.41 -6.34 15.92
N VAL A 100 0.04 -7.51 15.44
CA VAL A 100 -0.72 -8.77 15.54
C VAL A 100 -1.01 -9.11 17.00
N ASP A 101 -2.29 -9.15 17.34
CA ASP A 101 -2.75 -9.49 18.70
C ASP A 101 -2.93 -11.01 18.87
N HIS A 102 -1.80 -11.72 18.88
CA HIS A 102 -1.76 -13.15 19.14
C HIS A 102 -0.61 -13.46 20.10
N ALA A 103 -0.89 -14.16 21.19
CA ALA A 103 0.08 -14.38 22.28
C ALA A 103 1.39 -15.04 21.81
N VAL A 104 1.31 -16.06 20.94
CA VAL A 104 2.48 -16.74 20.37
C VAL A 104 3.26 -15.79 19.46
N TYR A 105 2.56 -15.01 18.63
CA TYR A 105 3.21 -14.04 17.75
C TYR A 105 4.00 -13.00 18.56
N ARG A 106 3.41 -12.44 19.59
CA ARG A 106 4.06 -11.46 20.46
C ARG A 106 5.24 -12.02 21.24
N ARG A 107 5.18 -13.29 21.65
CA ARG A 107 6.26 -13.92 22.47
C ARG A 107 7.38 -14.54 21.63
N VAL A 108 7.13 -14.94 20.41
CA VAL A 108 8.09 -15.64 19.55
C VAL A 108 8.47 -14.81 18.33
N TRP A 109 7.49 -14.32 17.56
CA TRP A 109 7.74 -13.63 16.30
C TRP A 109 8.34 -12.24 16.50
N LEU A 110 7.73 -11.39 17.33
CA LEU A 110 8.22 -10.03 17.55
C LEU A 110 9.65 -10.00 18.12
N PRO A 111 10.02 -10.84 19.09
CA PRO A 111 11.42 -10.92 19.54
C PRO A 111 12.40 -11.36 18.45
N LEU A 112 11.96 -12.18 17.49
CA LEU A 112 12.81 -12.57 16.37
C LEU A 112 12.92 -11.44 15.33
N VAL A 113 11.84 -10.71 15.05
CA VAL A 113 11.91 -9.48 14.25
C VAL A 113 12.91 -8.49 14.87
N ALA A 114 12.86 -8.29 16.19
CA ALA A 114 13.77 -7.38 16.91
C ALA A 114 15.24 -7.83 16.91
N ARG A 115 15.51 -9.11 16.62
CA ARG A 115 16.87 -9.68 16.51
C ARG A 115 17.46 -9.64 15.11
N ALA A 116 16.68 -9.23 14.10
CA ALA A 116 17.22 -9.03 12.76
C ALA A 116 18.36 -7.98 12.78
N ASP A 117 19.31 -8.13 11.87
CA ASP A 117 20.44 -7.19 11.75
C ASP A 117 19.97 -5.84 11.19
N THR A 118 18.97 -5.88 10.30
CA THR A 118 18.29 -4.69 9.77
C THR A 118 16.79 -4.95 9.71
N VAL A 119 15.99 -3.97 10.16
CA VAL A 119 14.54 -3.95 9.99
C VAL A 119 14.18 -2.75 9.13
N ILE A 120 13.69 -3.02 7.93
CA ILE A 120 13.19 -1.99 7.02
C ILE A 120 11.70 -1.81 7.31
N VAL A 121 11.26 -0.58 7.40
CA VAL A 121 9.86 -0.21 7.64
C VAL A 121 9.37 0.75 6.56
N ASN A 122 8.10 0.63 6.23
CA ASN A 122 7.51 1.35 5.09
C ASN A 122 7.10 2.80 5.40
N SER A 123 7.14 3.22 6.68
CA SER A 123 6.75 4.58 7.08
C SER A 123 7.30 4.97 8.45
N SER A 124 7.23 6.26 8.76
CA SER A 124 7.54 6.79 10.09
C SER A 124 6.62 6.20 11.17
N ALA A 125 5.34 6.01 10.87
CA ALA A 125 4.40 5.37 11.80
C ALA A 125 4.77 3.91 12.07
N THR A 126 5.17 3.16 11.04
CA THR A 126 5.62 1.77 11.19
C THR A 126 6.96 1.71 11.96
N ARG A 127 7.82 2.71 11.81
CA ARG A 127 9.04 2.83 12.61
C ARG A 127 8.72 2.92 14.11
N GLU A 128 7.74 3.75 14.49
CA GLU A 128 7.30 3.85 15.89
C GLU A 128 6.73 2.52 16.42
N LEU A 129 5.98 1.79 15.59
CA LEU A 129 5.51 0.45 15.95
C LEU A 129 6.67 -0.53 16.16
N ALA A 130 7.70 -0.49 15.31
CA ALA A 130 8.89 -1.33 15.43
C ALA A 130 9.69 -1.03 16.69
N LEU A 131 9.86 0.26 17.05
CA LEU A 131 10.49 0.66 18.32
C LEU A 131 9.73 0.12 19.53
N ARG A 132 8.39 0.22 19.51
CA ARG A 132 7.54 -0.35 20.58
C ARG A 132 7.60 -1.87 20.64
N ALA A 133 7.85 -2.54 19.52
CA ALA A 133 8.08 -3.97 19.45
C ALA A 133 9.48 -4.40 19.90
N GLY A 134 10.34 -3.46 20.33
CA GLY A 134 11.68 -3.72 20.85
C GLY A 134 12.79 -3.74 19.80
N VAL A 135 12.52 -3.31 18.58
CA VAL A 135 13.57 -3.14 17.56
C VAL A 135 14.45 -1.95 17.93
N ARG A 136 15.75 -2.11 17.89
CA ARG A 136 16.72 -1.04 18.19
C ARG A 136 16.72 0.01 17.07
N SER A 137 16.84 1.28 17.43
CA SER A 137 16.80 2.40 16.47
C SER A 137 17.94 2.37 15.44
N ASP A 138 19.13 1.88 15.83
CA ASP A 138 20.29 1.75 14.94
C ASP A 138 20.12 0.68 13.86
N ARG A 139 19.19 -0.26 14.03
CA ARG A 139 18.83 -1.32 13.07
C ARG A 139 17.65 -0.96 12.18
N LEU A 140 16.96 0.16 12.46
CA LEU A 140 15.80 0.59 11.69
C LEU A 140 16.19 1.44 10.49
N ARG A 141 15.59 1.12 9.35
CA ARG A 141 15.68 1.92 8.13
C ARG A 141 14.26 2.16 7.60
N ILE A 142 13.96 3.40 7.25
CA ILE A 142 12.70 3.71 6.55
C ILE A 142 12.98 3.65 5.06
N VAL A 143 12.27 2.78 4.36
CA VAL A 143 12.23 2.76 2.90
C VAL A 143 10.76 2.67 2.49
N HIS A 144 10.26 3.75 1.94
CA HIS A 144 8.86 3.82 1.50
C HIS A 144 8.61 2.90 0.30
N PRO A 145 7.38 2.37 0.14
CA PRO A 145 7.00 1.64 -1.05
C PRO A 145 7.13 2.50 -2.31
N GLY A 146 7.47 1.85 -3.40
CA GLY A 146 7.55 2.50 -4.71
C GLY A 146 6.20 2.62 -5.40
N VAL A 147 6.17 3.47 -6.42
CA VAL A 147 5.06 3.64 -7.35
C VAL A 147 5.56 3.59 -8.79
N GLU A 148 4.76 3.02 -9.67
CA GLU A 148 4.99 3.13 -11.11
C GLU A 148 4.62 4.54 -11.58
N LEU A 149 5.59 5.23 -12.11
CA LEU A 149 5.35 6.52 -12.76
C LEU A 149 4.76 6.24 -14.15
N PRO A 150 3.73 6.99 -14.60
CA PRO A 150 3.28 6.91 -15.96
C PRO A 150 4.51 7.11 -16.88
N ALA A 151 4.75 6.18 -17.79
CA ALA A 151 5.65 6.46 -18.91
C ALA A 151 5.13 7.74 -19.57
N ASN A 152 5.99 8.58 -20.13
CA ASN A 152 5.63 9.86 -20.78
C ASN A 152 4.48 9.77 -21.82
N SER A 153 3.61 8.85 -21.62
CA SER A 153 2.41 8.54 -22.37
C SER A 153 1.33 9.49 -21.93
N GLU A 154 0.86 10.20 -22.89
CA GLU A 154 -0.36 10.97 -22.93
C GLU A 154 -1.44 10.35 -22.06
N PRO A 155 -2.25 11.16 -21.33
CA PRO A 155 -3.49 10.67 -20.75
C PRO A 155 -4.18 9.88 -21.84
N GLY A 156 -4.60 8.63 -21.55
CA GLY A 156 -5.21 7.74 -22.55
C GLY A 156 -6.13 8.52 -23.49
N ASP A 157 -6.18 8.14 -24.75
CA ASP A 157 -6.87 8.93 -25.78
C ASP A 157 -8.15 9.53 -25.19
N LEU A 158 -8.35 10.84 -25.36
CA LEU A 158 -9.52 11.55 -24.81
C LEU A 158 -10.83 10.83 -25.16
N GLN A 159 -10.83 10.08 -26.25
CA GLN A 159 -11.95 9.22 -26.65
C GLN A 159 -12.12 8.02 -25.71
N ASP A 160 -11.03 7.35 -25.35
CA ASP A 160 -11.06 6.20 -24.43
C ASP A 160 -11.54 6.62 -23.03
N LEU A 161 -11.07 7.77 -22.54
CA LEU A 161 -11.51 8.34 -21.27
C LEU A 161 -12.99 8.74 -21.29
N ALA A 162 -13.47 9.30 -22.39
CA ALA A 162 -14.88 9.65 -22.56
C ALA A 162 -15.76 8.39 -22.66
N GLU A 163 -15.29 7.36 -23.37
CA GLU A 163 -15.98 6.08 -23.43
C GLU A 163 -16.02 5.38 -22.08
N PHE A 164 -14.92 5.37 -21.34
CA PHE A 164 -14.86 4.84 -19.97
C PHE A 164 -15.87 5.54 -19.06
N ARG A 165 -15.94 6.88 -19.09
CA ARG A 165 -16.95 7.63 -18.31
C ARG A 165 -18.37 7.23 -18.67
N ARG A 166 -18.66 7.05 -19.96
CA ARG A 166 -19.99 6.64 -20.45
C ARG A 166 -20.31 5.20 -20.04
N LYS A 167 -19.37 4.26 -20.23
CA LYS A 167 -19.51 2.84 -19.85
C LYS A 167 -19.91 2.67 -18.39
N HIS A 168 -19.33 3.50 -17.51
CA HIS A 168 -19.51 3.40 -16.06
C HIS A 168 -20.49 4.43 -15.47
N ASP A 169 -21.25 5.15 -16.32
CA ASP A 169 -22.23 6.16 -15.89
C ASP A 169 -21.67 7.18 -14.91
N LEU A 170 -20.48 7.71 -15.20
CA LEU A 170 -19.75 8.61 -14.29
C LEU A 170 -20.17 10.08 -14.44
N GLY A 171 -21.01 10.39 -15.42
CA GLY A 171 -21.49 11.75 -15.69
C GLY A 171 -20.38 12.74 -16.09
N PRO A 172 -20.74 13.99 -16.44
CA PRO A 172 -19.77 15.02 -16.85
C PRO A 172 -19.18 15.80 -15.66
N GLY A 173 -19.69 15.60 -14.45
CA GLY A 173 -19.31 16.34 -13.25
C GLY A 173 -17.93 16.01 -12.70
N LYS A 174 -17.61 16.60 -11.53
CA LYS A 174 -16.36 16.32 -10.82
C LYS A 174 -16.34 14.90 -10.27
N LEU A 175 -15.21 14.21 -10.43
CA LEU A 175 -15.01 12.85 -9.94
C LEU A 175 -14.10 12.84 -8.72
N LEU A 176 -14.63 12.35 -7.59
CA LEU A 176 -13.87 11.94 -6.43
C LEU A 176 -13.61 10.44 -6.56
N ILE A 177 -12.40 10.00 -6.30
CA ILE A 177 -12.09 8.57 -6.34
C ILE A 177 -11.62 8.08 -4.97
N SER A 178 -11.99 6.84 -4.64
CA SER A 178 -11.42 6.11 -3.52
C SER A 178 -11.01 4.72 -3.99
N VAL A 179 -9.74 4.36 -3.77
CA VAL A 179 -9.16 3.11 -4.24
C VAL A 179 -8.73 2.25 -3.06
N GLY A 180 -9.15 0.99 -3.04
CA GLY A 180 -8.72 0.03 -2.03
C GLY A 180 -9.79 -0.96 -1.60
N ARG A 181 -9.40 -1.92 -0.75
CA ARG A 181 -10.31 -2.92 -0.20
C ARG A 181 -11.38 -2.28 0.68
N LEU A 182 -12.60 -2.75 0.59
CA LEU A 182 -13.71 -2.27 1.43
C LEU A 182 -13.57 -2.84 2.85
N THR A 183 -12.84 -2.14 3.69
CA THR A 183 -12.62 -2.49 5.10
C THR A 183 -12.94 -1.30 6.00
N PRO A 184 -13.33 -1.51 7.28
CA PRO A 184 -13.61 -0.42 8.21
C PRO A 184 -12.45 0.56 8.37
N ARG A 185 -11.21 0.08 8.24
CA ARG A 185 -10.02 0.94 8.26
C ARG A 185 -10.00 1.96 7.12
N LYS A 186 -10.49 1.59 5.93
CA LYS A 186 -10.51 2.50 4.77
C LYS A 186 -11.54 3.62 4.89
N GLY A 187 -12.52 3.49 5.81
CA GLY A 187 -13.40 4.59 6.24
C GLY A 187 -14.42 5.06 5.22
N ILE A 188 -14.71 4.25 4.18
CA ILE A 188 -15.63 4.65 3.10
C ILE A 188 -17.05 4.82 3.62
N LEU A 189 -17.51 3.96 4.53
CA LEU A 189 -18.85 4.05 5.09
C LEU A 189 -19.01 5.35 5.88
N GLU A 190 -18.04 5.68 6.74
CA GLU A 190 -18.01 6.91 7.51
C GLU A 190 -17.91 8.14 6.60
N PHE A 191 -17.10 8.07 5.54
CA PHE A 191 -17.00 9.15 4.56
C PHE A 191 -18.34 9.42 3.86
N VAL A 192 -19.05 8.38 3.44
CA VAL A 192 -20.35 8.48 2.77
C VAL A 192 -21.40 9.05 3.71
N ARG A 193 -21.35 8.70 5.00
CA ARG A 193 -22.31 9.18 5.99
C ARG A 193 -22.06 10.63 6.42
N ASP A 194 -20.78 10.96 6.71
CA ASP A 194 -20.44 12.16 7.49
C ASP A 194 -19.77 13.27 6.66
N VAL A 195 -19.20 12.94 5.48
CA VAL A 195 -18.41 13.87 4.68
C VAL A 195 -19.06 14.17 3.33
N LEU A 196 -19.44 13.11 2.59
CA LEU A 196 -19.97 13.25 1.24
C LEU A 196 -21.19 14.16 1.12
N PRO A 197 -22.16 14.15 2.08
CA PRO A 197 -23.32 15.07 2.02
C PRO A 197 -22.91 16.54 1.99
N GLY A 198 -21.90 16.93 2.78
CA GLY A 198 -21.36 18.29 2.76
C GLY A 198 -20.71 18.68 1.44
N ILE A 199 -20.03 17.74 0.79
CA ILE A 199 -19.44 17.96 -0.54
C ILE A 199 -20.54 18.10 -1.58
N VAL A 200 -21.53 17.18 -1.63
CA VAL A 200 -22.64 17.19 -2.57
C VAL A 200 -23.48 18.45 -2.45
N ALA A 201 -23.71 18.95 -1.24
CA ALA A 201 -24.44 20.21 -1.03
C ALA A 201 -23.77 21.40 -1.73
N ARG A 202 -22.44 21.41 -1.86
CA ARG A 202 -21.67 22.48 -2.52
C ARG A 202 -21.37 22.19 -3.98
N VAL A 203 -21.17 20.91 -4.33
CA VAL A 203 -20.82 20.41 -5.68
C VAL A 203 -21.83 19.32 -6.08
N PRO A 204 -23.08 19.66 -6.44
CA PRO A 204 -24.19 18.71 -6.59
C PRO A 204 -23.93 17.63 -7.68
N HIS A 205 -23.18 17.98 -8.71
CA HIS A 205 -22.86 17.06 -9.82
C HIS A 205 -21.57 16.28 -9.63
N CYS A 206 -21.03 16.21 -8.40
CA CYS A 206 -19.88 15.35 -8.14
C CYS A 206 -20.31 13.89 -8.00
N THR A 207 -19.42 12.99 -8.41
CA THR A 207 -19.59 11.54 -8.27
C THR A 207 -18.42 10.96 -7.50
N LEU A 208 -18.69 10.18 -6.46
CA LEU A 208 -17.71 9.35 -5.77
C LEU A 208 -17.60 8.01 -6.48
N VAL A 209 -16.46 7.73 -7.06
CA VAL A 209 -16.12 6.44 -7.68
C VAL A 209 -15.34 5.60 -6.67
N ILE A 210 -15.87 4.43 -6.34
CA ILE A 210 -15.26 3.50 -5.39
C ILE A 210 -14.71 2.30 -6.17
N VAL A 211 -13.39 2.12 -6.10
CA VAL A 211 -12.66 1.04 -6.76
C VAL A 211 -12.15 0.05 -5.71
N GLY A 212 -12.50 -1.21 -5.89
CA GLY A 212 -12.11 -2.32 -5.02
C GLY A 212 -13.30 -3.02 -4.38
N ASP A 213 -13.03 -4.19 -3.82
CA ASP A 213 -14.03 -5.10 -3.25
C ASP A 213 -13.78 -5.39 -1.77
N ALA A 214 -14.78 -6.02 -1.16
CA ALA A 214 -14.64 -6.62 0.16
C ALA A 214 -13.62 -7.77 0.10
N PRO A 215 -12.71 -7.89 1.07
CA PRO A 215 -11.70 -8.94 1.08
C PRO A 215 -12.35 -10.33 1.30
N VAL A 216 -12.14 -11.25 0.35
CA VAL A 216 -12.70 -12.61 0.40
C VAL A 216 -11.95 -13.53 1.40
N HIS A 217 -10.66 -13.23 1.66
CA HIS A 217 -9.75 -14.08 2.47
C HIS A 217 -8.85 -13.27 3.43
N ALA A 218 -9.36 -12.25 4.09
CA ALA A 218 -8.55 -11.53 5.05
C ALA A 218 -8.51 -12.27 6.40
N LEU A 219 -7.34 -12.69 6.83
CA LEU A 219 -7.11 -13.42 8.09
C LEU A 219 -7.59 -12.67 9.36
N ALA A 220 -7.85 -11.37 9.28
CA ALA A 220 -8.27 -10.55 10.43
C ALA A 220 -9.06 -9.27 10.07
N ALA A 221 -9.35 -8.97 8.81
CA ALA A 221 -10.04 -7.72 8.47
C ALA A 221 -11.56 -7.93 8.42
N ALA A 222 -12.29 -7.18 9.26
CA ALA A 222 -13.72 -7.00 9.05
C ALA A 222 -13.94 -6.44 7.62
N SER A 223 -14.96 -6.92 6.93
CA SER A 223 -15.33 -6.41 5.60
C SER A 223 -16.50 -5.43 5.74
N GLN A 224 -16.51 -4.41 4.90
CA GLN A 224 -17.70 -3.60 4.63
C GLN A 224 -18.28 -4.05 3.29
N SER A 225 -19.57 -4.36 3.25
CA SER A 225 -20.21 -4.74 1.99
C SER A 225 -20.65 -3.50 1.22
N VAL A 226 -20.75 -3.66 -0.10
CA VAL A 226 -21.31 -2.63 -0.99
C VAL A 226 -22.71 -2.24 -0.54
N GLU A 227 -23.53 -3.23 -0.17
CA GLU A 227 -24.91 -3.02 0.30
C GLU A 227 -24.98 -2.17 1.56
N SER A 228 -24.04 -2.36 2.51
CA SER A 228 -23.97 -1.55 3.73
C SER A 228 -23.65 -0.07 3.41
N ILE A 229 -22.72 0.16 2.51
CA ILE A 229 -22.36 1.52 2.07
C ILE A 229 -23.54 2.16 1.29
N GLN A 230 -24.20 1.39 0.41
CA GLN A 230 -25.39 1.87 -0.31
C GLN A 230 -26.55 2.21 0.61
N ALA A 231 -26.76 1.41 1.67
CA ALA A 231 -27.82 1.70 2.67
C ALA A 231 -27.56 3.04 3.37
N VAL A 232 -26.32 3.27 3.80
CA VAL A 232 -25.90 4.56 4.40
C VAL A 232 -26.03 5.70 3.39
N ALA A 233 -25.65 5.48 2.13
CA ALA A 233 -25.78 6.49 1.08
C ALA A 233 -27.25 6.92 0.81
N ARG A 234 -28.18 5.98 0.88
CA ARG A 234 -29.63 6.29 0.79
C ARG A 234 -30.09 7.10 1.98
N GLN A 235 -29.69 6.74 3.21
CA GLN A 235 -30.04 7.48 4.42
C GLN A 235 -29.48 8.91 4.39
N ALA A 236 -28.27 9.09 3.87
CA ALA A 236 -27.60 10.37 3.72
C ALA A 236 -28.04 11.16 2.47
N SER A 237 -28.97 10.63 1.66
CA SER A 237 -29.48 11.24 0.41
C SER A 237 -28.39 11.51 -0.65
N VAL A 238 -27.31 10.71 -0.67
CA VAL A 238 -26.20 10.82 -1.64
C VAL A 238 -26.03 9.60 -2.52
N ALA A 239 -26.99 8.69 -2.55
CA ALA A 239 -26.89 7.42 -3.31
C ALA A 239 -26.71 7.65 -4.83
N ALA A 240 -27.29 8.71 -5.39
CA ALA A 240 -27.12 9.07 -6.79
C ALA A 240 -25.69 9.52 -7.14
N ASN A 241 -24.93 9.96 -6.14
CA ASN A 241 -23.57 10.47 -6.29
C ASN A 241 -22.49 9.40 -6.14
N ILE A 242 -22.83 8.11 -6.10
CA ILE A 242 -21.86 7.03 -5.86
C ILE A 242 -21.90 6.01 -7.00
N ARG A 243 -20.70 5.59 -7.44
CA ARG A 243 -20.53 4.46 -8.36
C ARG A 243 -19.50 3.49 -7.81
N PHE A 244 -19.82 2.20 -7.82
CA PHE A 244 -18.93 1.12 -7.45
C PHE A 244 -18.42 0.44 -8.71
N LEU A 245 -17.12 0.40 -8.93
CA LEU A 245 -16.50 -0.30 -10.06
C LEU A 245 -16.05 -1.72 -9.69
N GLY A 246 -16.04 -2.06 -8.39
CA GLY A 246 -15.50 -3.35 -7.94
C GLY A 246 -14.01 -3.48 -8.25
N LYS A 247 -13.56 -4.71 -8.50
CA LYS A 247 -12.19 -4.98 -8.91
C LYS A 247 -12.06 -4.74 -10.42
N ILE A 248 -11.17 -3.85 -10.79
CA ILE A 248 -10.86 -3.48 -12.18
C ILE A 248 -9.41 -3.84 -12.52
N THR A 249 -9.06 -3.81 -13.80
CA THR A 249 -7.69 -4.01 -14.29
C THR A 249 -6.79 -2.81 -13.98
N ASP A 250 -5.48 -2.98 -14.12
CA ASP A 250 -4.51 -1.89 -13.91
C ASP A 250 -4.68 -0.78 -14.98
N ASP A 251 -5.03 -1.14 -16.21
CA ASP A 251 -5.34 -0.19 -17.28
C ASP A 251 -6.59 0.61 -16.96
N GLU A 252 -7.68 -0.06 -16.54
CA GLU A 252 -8.89 0.62 -16.09
C GLU A 252 -8.64 1.51 -14.86
N LEU A 253 -7.78 1.08 -13.93
CA LEU A 253 -7.39 1.91 -12.79
C LEU A 253 -6.60 3.15 -13.23
N SER A 254 -5.75 3.01 -14.25
CA SER A 254 -5.04 4.15 -14.85
C SER A 254 -6.02 5.15 -15.46
N MET A 255 -7.06 4.67 -16.17
CA MET A 255 -8.13 5.52 -16.71
C MET A 255 -8.91 6.24 -15.59
N VAL A 256 -9.24 5.53 -14.49
CA VAL A 256 -9.93 6.13 -13.33
C VAL A 256 -9.11 7.28 -12.74
N TYR A 257 -7.81 7.09 -12.55
CA TYR A 257 -6.94 8.18 -12.09
C TYR A 257 -6.85 9.32 -13.12
N GLY A 258 -6.79 9.00 -14.42
CA GLY A 258 -6.71 9.99 -15.51
C GLY A 258 -7.93 10.91 -15.60
N ILE A 259 -9.12 10.45 -15.19
CA ILE A 259 -10.35 11.25 -15.18
C ILE A 259 -10.71 11.83 -13.81
N ALA A 260 -9.95 11.50 -12.77
CA ALA A 260 -10.23 11.92 -11.41
C ALA A 260 -9.89 13.41 -11.18
N ASN A 261 -10.73 14.09 -10.41
CA ASN A 261 -10.44 15.44 -9.94
C ASN A 261 -9.85 15.47 -8.55
N LEU A 262 -10.13 14.45 -7.74
CA LEU A 262 -9.67 14.36 -6.36
C LEU A 262 -9.65 12.90 -5.88
N HIS A 263 -8.60 12.50 -5.21
CA HIS A 263 -8.55 11.24 -4.46
C HIS A 263 -8.95 11.50 -3.01
N VAL A 264 -9.89 10.71 -2.48
CA VAL A 264 -10.31 10.76 -1.07
C VAL A 264 -9.83 9.51 -0.36
N PHE A 265 -9.11 9.72 0.74
CA PHE A 265 -8.48 8.65 1.51
C PHE A 265 -8.83 8.77 3.00
N PRO A 266 -10.10 8.48 3.38
CA PRO A 266 -10.66 8.73 4.70
C PRO A 266 -10.30 7.65 5.73
N VAL A 267 -9.04 7.22 5.76
CA VAL A 267 -8.54 6.15 6.64
C VAL A 267 -8.85 6.43 8.09
N GLN A 268 -9.45 5.45 8.76
CA GLN A 268 -9.80 5.51 10.18
C GLN A 268 -8.70 4.96 11.07
N LEU A 269 -8.51 5.59 12.21
CA LEU A 269 -7.69 5.00 13.27
C LEU A 269 -8.39 3.78 13.85
N ARG A 270 -7.80 2.60 13.70
CA ARG A 270 -8.32 1.35 14.23
C ARG A 270 -7.28 0.66 15.09
N PRO A 271 -7.64 0.16 16.29
CA PRO A 271 -6.73 -0.65 17.09
C PRO A 271 -6.25 -1.87 16.29
N ASN A 272 -4.97 -2.17 16.38
CA ASN A 272 -4.33 -3.33 15.75
C ASN A 272 -4.48 -3.46 14.21
N ASP A 273 -5.02 -2.43 13.53
CA ASP A 273 -5.15 -2.39 12.07
C ASP A 273 -4.64 -1.03 11.52
N PRO A 274 -3.34 -0.72 11.62
CA PRO A 274 -2.79 0.53 11.15
C PRO A 274 -2.75 0.59 9.61
N GLU A 275 -2.92 1.78 9.04
CA GLU A 275 -2.49 2.05 7.67
C GLU A 275 -0.97 2.18 7.64
N GLY A 276 -0.30 1.25 6.93
CA GLY A 276 1.16 1.19 6.93
C GLY A 276 1.83 2.36 6.22
N PHE A 277 1.28 2.78 5.08
CA PHE A 277 1.84 3.90 4.29
C PHE A 277 0.77 4.67 3.52
N GLY A 278 -0.03 4.00 2.68
CA GLY A 278 -1.03 4.66 1.83
C GLY A 278 -0.59 4.72 0.35
N MET A 279 -0.17 3.59 -0.21
CA MET A 279 0.29 3.50 -1.62
C MET A 279 -0.66 4.16 -2.60
N VAL A 280 -1.98 4.03 -2.41
CA VAL A 280 -3.00 4.64 -3.29
C VAL A 280 -2.89 6.17 -3.36
N ALA A 281 -2.35 6.83 -2.33
CA ALA A 281 -2.13 8.28 -2.36
C ALA A 281 -0.95 8.66 -3.25
N ILE A 282 0.14 7.89 -3.25
CA ILE A 282 1.25 8.12 -4.17
C ILE A 282 0.92 7.67 -5.61
N GLU A 283 0.06 6.67 -5.79
CA GLU A 283 -0.49 6.28 -7.10
C GLU A 283 -1.34 7.41 -7.71
N ALA A 284 -2.19 8.05 -6.90
CA ALA A 284 -2.94 9.24 -7.29
C ALA A 284 -1.99 10.40 -7.64
N ALA A 285 -1.00 10.65 -6.77
CA ALA A 285 -0.03 11.72 -6.98
C ALA A 285 0.81 11.52 -8.24
N ALA A 286 1.21 10.28 -8.56
CA ALA A 286 1.95 9.96 -9.78
C ALA A 286 1.20 10.35 -11.06
N ARG A 287 -0.12 10.49 -10.97
CA ARG A 287 -1.01 10.92 -12.07
C ARG A 287 -1.54 12.36 -11.92
N GLY A 288 -0.89 13.15 -11.06
CA GLY A 288 -1.25 14.56 -10.84
C GLY A 288 -2.56 14.75 -10.06
N VAL A 289 -3.09 13.72 -9.40
CA VAL A 289 -4.34 13.79 -8.65
C VAL A 289 -4.06 14.07 -7.18
N ALA A 290 -4.56 15.21 -6.67
CA ALA A 290 -4.44 15.58 -5.27
C ALA A 290 -5.21 14.63 -4.35
N THR A 291 -4.69 14.39 -3.14
CA THR A 291 -5.32 13.55 -2.12
C THR A 291 -5.81 14.38 -0.93
N VAL A 292 -7.06 14.18 -0.50
CA VAL A 292 -7.50 14.57 0.85
C VAL A 292 -7.55 13.32 1.71
N ALA A 293 -6.89 13.35 2.86
CA ALA A 293 -6.79 12.20 3.74
C ALA A 293 -6.83 12.59 5.22
N TYR A 294 -7.25 11.67 6.08
CA TYR A 294 -7.00 11.83 7.52
C TYR A 294 -5.52 11.55 7.84
N ARG A 295 -4.97 12.29 8.78
CA ARG A 295 -3.60 12.13 9.32
C ARG A 295 -3.52 10.90 10.23
N VAL A 296 -3.53 9.71 9.63
CA VAL A 296 -3.58 8.41 10.33
C VAL A 296 -2.46 7.51 9.85
N GLY A 297 -1.78 6.85 10.77
CA GLY A 297 -0.74 5.87 10.45
C GLY A 297 0.35 6.44 9.56
N GLY A 298 0.70 5.72 8.50
CA GLY A 298 1.71 6.15 7.51
C GLY A 298 1.24 7.12 6.44
N VAL A 299 -0.04 7.54 6.45
CA VAL A 299 -0.58 8.48 5.45
C VAL A 299 0.19 9.81 5.38
N PRO A 300 0.68 10.39 6.50
CA PRO A 300 1.50 11.61 6.45
C PRO A 300 2.82 11.49 5.68
N ASP A 301 3.33 10.27 5.48
CA ASP A 301 4.53 10.05 4.68
C ASP A 301 4.19 9.98 3.17
N ALA A 302 2.93 9.63 2.83
CA ALA A 302 2.44 9.47 1.45
C ALA A 302 1.75 10.73 0.89
N VAL A 303 1.41 11.70 1.75
CA VAL A 303 0.73 12.94 1.36
C VAL A 303 1.48 14.14 1.91
N ALA A 304 1.96 15.02 1.04
CA ALA A 304 2.58 16.28 1.44
C ALA A 304 1.56 17.42 1.44
N GLU A 305 1.43 18.07 2.60
CA GLU A 305 0.51 19.19 2.80
C GLU A 305 0.75 20.31 1.78
N ASN A 306 -0.30 20.73 1.08
CA ASN A 306 -0.28 21.76 0.04
C ASN A 306 0.58 21.47 -1.21
N GLN A 307 1.20 20.29 -1.29
CA GLN A 307 2.00 19.89 -2.45
C GLN A 307 1.32 18.73 -3.20
N SER A 308 0.98 17.65 -2.52
CA SER A 308 0.26 16.52 -3.13
C SER A 308 -1.16 16.32 -2.56
N GLY A 309 -1.57 17.13 -1.59
CA GLY A 309 -2.91 17.04 -1.00
C GLY A 309 -3.08 17.81 0.29
N ARG A 310 -4.06 17.38 1.07
CA ARG A 310 -4.43 17.92 2.39
C ARG A 310 -4.55 16.81 3.42
N LEU A 311 -4.00 17.06 4.59
CA LEU A 311 -4.05 16.16 5.74
C LEU A 311 -4.96 16.73 6.83
N ILE A 312 -6.05 16.06 7.11
CA ILE A 312 -7.08 16.46 8.06
C ILE A 312 -6.95 15.68 9.36
N ASN A 313 -7.28 16.29 10.48
CA ASN A 313 -7.27 15.59 11.76
C ASN A 313 -8.31 14.45 11.77
N PRO A 314 -7.96 13.29 12.34
CA PRO A 314 -8.90 12.18 12.44
C PRO A 314 -10.22 12.60 13.09
N GLY A 315 -11.36 12.24 12.47
CA GLY A 315 -12.70 12.56 12.96
C GLY A 315 -13.22 13.95 12.60
N ASP A 316 -12.42 14.83 12.02
CA ASP A 316 -12.89 16.13 11.53
C ASP A 316 -13.53 16.00 10.14
N SER A 317 -14.77 15.54 10.11
CA SER A 317 -15.54 15.35 8.87
C SER A 317 -15.84 16.68 8.17
N SER A 318 -16.05 17.76 8.91
CA SER A 318 -16.29 19.08 8.35
C SER A 318 -15.05 19.68 7.71
N GLY A 319 -13.90 19.53 8.35
CA GLY A 319 -12.60 19.91 7.79
C GLY A 319 -12.25 19.11 6.54
N PHE A 320 -12.57 17.80 6.53
CA PHE A 320 -12.37 16.96 5.34
C PHE A 320 -13.23 17.44 4.16
N ALA A 321 -14.53 17.67 4.38
CA ALA A 321 -15.43 18.18 3.36
C ALA A 321 -14.96 19.55 2.82
N SER A 322 -14.59 20.47 3.71
CA SER A 322 -14.07 21.79 3.35
C SER A 322 -12.80 21.72 2.49
N ALA A 323 -11.86 20.86 2.87
CA ALA A 323 -10.62 20.66 2.11
C ALA A 323 -10.89 20.04 0.73
N ALA A 324 -11.82 19.06 0.65
CA ALA A 324 -12.21 18.45 -0.62
C ALA A 324 -12.87 19.48 -1.55
N ILE A 325 -13.80 20.28 -1.04
CA ILE A 325 -14.46 21.35 -1.81
C ILE A 325 -13.41 22.36 -2.31
N ALA A 326 -12.51 22.81 -1.43
CA ALA A 326 -11.47 23.76 -1.80
C ALA A 326 -10.59 23.26 -2.95
N LEU A 327 -10.19 21.97 -2.92
CA LEU A 327 -9.38 21.37 -4.00
C LEU A 327 -10.18 21.08 -5.27
N LEU A 328 -11.48 20.86 -5.20
CA LEU A 328 -12.35 20.74 -6.38
C LEU A 328 -12.59 22.09 -7.07
N GLU A 329 -12.68 23.18 -6.28
CA GLU A 329 -12.85 24.56 -6.77
C GLU A 329 -11.53 25.17 -7.25
N ARG A 330 -10.42 24.88 -6.55
CA ARG A 330 -9.07 25.38 -6.84
C ARG A 330 -8.05 24.23 -6.73
N PRO A 331 -7.89 23.45 -7.81
CA PRO A 331 -6.95 22.33 -7.83
C PRO A 331 -5.51 22.78 -7.59
N LEU A 332 -4.73 21.91 -6.98
CA LEU A 332 -3.26 22.05 -6.97
C LEU A 332 -2.72 21.81 -8.38
N ASP A 333 -1.51 22.28 -8.62
CA ASP A 333 -0.80 22.05 -9.87
C ASP A 333 -0.49 20.55 -10.03
N ALA A 334 -1.02 19.94 -11.11
CA ALA A 334 -0.88 18.52 -11.40
C ALA A 334 0.58 18.10 -11.60
N ASP A 335 1.39 18.95 -12.23
CA ASP A 335 2.82 18.67 -12.46
C ASP A 335 3.60 18.70 -11.14
N ALA A 336 3.28 19.63 -10.24
CA ALA A 336 3.87 19.67 -8.90
C ALA A 336 3.48 18.44 -8.05
N ILE A 337 2.23 17.96 -8.18
CA ILE A 337 1.78 16.73 -7.53
C ILE A 337 2.54 15.52 -8.07
N ALA A 338 2.66 15.40 -9.39
CA ALA A 338 3.38 14.30 -10.04
C ALA A 338 4.88 14.33 -9.70
N ALA A 339 5.49 15.51 -9.64
CA ALA A 339 6.87 15.68 -9.20
C ALA A 339 7.11 15.20 -7.75
N PHE A 340 6.13 15.36 -6.85
CA PHE A 340 6.19 14.79 -5.52
C PHE A 340 6.28 13.26 -5.56
N ALA A 341 5.48 12.61 -6.41
CA ALA A 341 5.44 11.15 -6.53
C ALA A 341 6.76 10.56 -7.09
N GLN A 342 7.55 11.33 -7.86
CA GLN A 342 8.86 10.88 -8.35
C GLN A 342 9.83 10.49 -7.24
N ARG A 343 9.63 10.99 -6.02
CA ARG A 343 10.43 10.62 -4.84
C ARG A 343 10.26 9.15 -4.47
N PHE A 344 9.17 8.54 -4.92
CA PHE A 344 8.77 7.16 -4.68
C PHE A 344 8.88 6.28 -5.94
N SER A 345 9.60 6.71 -6.97
CA SER A 345 9.83 5.84 -8.14
C SER A 345 10.55 4.55 -7.71
N TRP A 346 10.23 3.44 -8.35
CA TRP A 346 10.85 2.15 -8.04
C TRP A 346 12.37 2.21 -8.15
N ASP A 347 12.91 2.91 -9.13
CA ASP A 347 14.35 3.11 -9.29
C ASP A 347 15.00 3.76 -8.04
N ARG A 348 14.39 4.81 -7.48
CA ARG A 348 14.87 5.45 -6.24
C ARG A 348 14.71 4.53 -5.03
N VAL A 349 13.61 3.81 -4.96
CA VAL A 349 13.35 2.85 -3.87
C VAL A 349 14.35 1.69 -3.94
N GLY A 350 14.64 1.18 -5.13
CA GLY A 350 15.67 0.16 -5.34
C GLY A 350 17.04 0.60 -4.82
N LYS A 351 17.43 1.82 -5.15
CA LYS A 351 18.69 2.40 -4.64
C LYS A 351 18.70 2.52 -3.12
N GLN A 352 17.62 3.03 -2.52
CA GLN A 352 17.50 3.14 -1.06
C GLN A 352 17.52 1.76 -0.37
N LEU A 353 16.91 0.76 -0.99
CA LEU A 353 16.97 -0.62 -0.50
C LEU A 353 18.40 -1.17 -0.56
N ALA A 354 19.10 -0.99 -1.68
CA ALA A 354 20.49 -1.42 -1.84
C ALA A 354 21.40 -0.75 -0.79
N GLU A 355 21.28 0.56 -0.60
CA GLU A 355 21.99 1.31 0.44
C GLU A 355 21.67 0.78 1.86
N ALA A 356 20.38 0.54 2.17
CA ALA A 356 19.96 -0.01 3.46
C ALA A 356 20.50 -1.41 3.72
N LEU A 357 20.76 -2.16 2.65
CA LEU A 357 21.35 -3.49 2.68
C LEU A 357 22.88 -3.47 2.62
N GLY A 358 23.51 -2.31 2.37
CA GLY A 358 24.96 -2.19 2.15
C GLY A 358 25.42 -2.93 0.88
N ALA A 359 24.57 -2.98 -0.14
CA ALA A 359 24.90 -3.41 -1.47
C ALA A 359 25.32 -2.15 -2.24
N ASP A 360 26.61 -1.94 -2.41
CA ASP A 360 27.11 -0.88 -3.29
C ASP A 360 26.71 -1.21 -4.72
N ALA A 361 26.36 -0.19 -5.49
CA ALA A 361 26.14 -0.35 -6.93
C ALA A 361 27.40 -1.02 -7.52
N GLN A 362 27.23 -2.16 -8.15
CA GLN A 362 28.29 -2.72 -8.99
C GLN A 362 28.49 -1.73 -10.14
N GLU A 363 29.63 -1.04 -10.15
CA GLU A 363 30.06 -0.19 -11.25
C GLU A 363 30.14 -0.95 -12.58
#